data_0b7ff68af5f2fc81bac103aef0b07546
#
_entry.id   0b7ff68af5f2fc81bac103aef0b07546
#
_cell.length_a   1.000
_cell.length_b   1.000
_cell.length_c   1.000
_cell.angle_alpha   90.00
_cell.angle_beta   90.00
_cell.angle_gamma   90.00
#
_symmetry.space_group_name_H-M   'P 1'
#
loop_
_entity.id
_entity.type
_entity.pdbx_description
1 polymer ?
#
loop_
_entity_poly.entity_id
_entity_poly.type
_entity_poly.pdbx_seq_one_letter_code
_entity_poly.pdbx_strand_id
1 'polypeptide(L)'
;MAQDILADEVTTEGQIRSVIATQFQNQIDKILDHIDDFIRVWIERSPFVSIATHDAQGRVDVAPKGDPAGFVRVLDRHRLAIPDRPGNHCFDTFTNILATRAYRLGTGSPVQRRYAT
;
A
#
# COMPACT_ATOMS: atom_id res chain seq x y z
N MET A 1 -7.55 -15.72 -36.86
CA MET A 1 -8.27 -14.51 -36.42
C MET A 1 -7.87 -14.16 -35.01
N ALA A 2 -7.43 -12.95 -34.78
CA ALA A 2 -7.19 -12.49 -33.43
C ALA A 2 -8.53 -12.38 -32.69
N GLN A 3 -8.66 -13.04 -31.56
CA GLN A 3 -9.80 -12.90 -30.68
C GLN A 3 -9.75 -11.49 -30.05
N ASP A 4 -10.85 -10.76 -30.07
CA ASP A 4 -10.95 -9.48 -29.39
C ASP A 4 -11.00 -9.72 -27.88
N ILE A 5 -9.85 -9.57 -27.22
CA ILE A 5 -9.73 -9.75 -25.79
C ILE A 5 -10.41 -8.65 -24.96
N LEU A 6 -10.87 -7.58 -25.63
CA LEU A 6 -11.57 -6.46 -24.99
C LEU A 6 -13.10 -6.54 -25.17
N ALA A 7 -13.61 -7.61 -25.79
CA ALA A 7 -15.05 -7.76 -26.05
C ALA A 7 -15.91 -7.75 -24.77
N ASP A 8 -15.34 -8.20 -23.64
CA ASP A 8 -16.01 -8.28 -22.35
C ASP A 8 -15.50 -7.21 -21.35
N GLU A 9 -15.16 -6.04 -21.85
CA GLU A 9 -14.68 -4.94 -21.02
C GLU A 9 -15.73 -4.53 -19.97
N VAL A 10 -15.29 -4.48 -18.72
CA VAL A 10 -16.09 -3.98 -17.59
C VAL A 10 -15.89 -2.47 -17.46
N THR A 11 -16.95 -1.71 -17.63
CA THR A 11 -16.93 -0.24 -17.62
C THR A 11 -17.76 0.38 -16.50
N THR A 12 -18.58 -0.41 -15.80
CA THR A 12 -19.46 0.08 -14.73
C THR A 12 -19.32 -0.75 -13.45
N GLU A 13 -19.58 -0.12 -12.31
CA GLU A 13 -19.63 -0.83 -11.03
C GLU A 13 -20.75 -1.90 -11.01
N GLY A 14 -21.88 -1.63 -11.67
CA GLY A 14 -22.97 -2.59 -11.78
C GLY A 14 -22.56 -3.89 -12.46
N GLN A 15 -21.71 -3.82 -13.48
CA GLN A 15 -21.16 -5.01 -14.13
C GLN A 15 -20.26 -5.81 -13.17
N ILE A 16 -19.45 -5.14 -12.36
CA ILE A 16 -18.64 -5.80 -11.34
C ILE A 16 -19.55 -6.51 -10.32
N ARG A 17 -20.59 -5.83 -9.84
CA ARG A 17 -21.51 -6.36 -8.83
C ARG A 17 -22.40 -7.49 -9.36
N SER A 18 -22.58 -7.61 -10.66
CA SER A 18 -23.27 -8.74 -11.26
C SER A 18 -22.50 -10.06 -11.15
N VAL A 19 -21.18 -9.97 -11.06
CA VAL A 19 -20.26 -11.12 -10.93
C VAL A 19 -19.83 -11.34 -9.49
N ILE A 20 -19.54 -10.24 -8.78
CA ILE A 20 -19.06 -10.27 -7.39
C ILE A 20 -20.19 -9.77 -6.47
N ALA A 21 -20.64 -10.65 -5.60
CA ALA A 21 -21.69 -10.30 -4.62
C ALA A 21 -21.26 -9.15 -3.69
N THR A 22 -22.21 -8.51 -3.06
CA THR A 22 -21.97 -7.50 -2.02
C THR A 22 -21.08 -8.06 -0.92
N GLN A 23 -20.16 -7.26 -0.43
CA GLN A 23 -19.28 -7.64 0.67
C GLN A 23 -20.04 -8.06 1.90
N PHE A 24 -19.57 -9.11 2.56
CA PHE A 24 -20.08 -9.49 3.87
C PHE A 24 -19.67 -8.45 4.93
N GLN A 25 -20.48 -8.28 5.97
CA GLN A 25 -20.21 -7.32 7.03
C GLN A 25 -18.84 -7.54 7.68
N ASN A 26 -18.42 -8.80 7.90
CA ASN A 26 -17.13 -9.11 8.47
C ASN A 26 -15.94 -8.68 7.59
N GLN A 27 -16.12 -8.47 6.30
CA GLN A 27 -15.10 -7.93 5.41
C GLN A 27 -14.99 -6.42 5.56
N ILE A 28 -16.11 -5.74 5.82
CA ILE A 28 -16.15 -4.30 6.08
C ILE A 28 -15.57 -4.01 7.46
N ASP A 29 -15.85 -4.82 8.46
CA ASP A 29 -15.39 -4.67 9.84
C ASP A 29 -13.86 -4.80 9.99
N LYS A 30 -13.18 -5.36 8.99
CA LYS A 30 -11.71 -5.39 8.94
C LYS A 30 -11.07 -4.06 8.58
N ILE A 31 -11.84 -3.11 8.07
CA ILE A 31 -11.35 -1.78 7.72
C ILE A 31 -11.34 -0.94 8.98
N LEU A 32 -10.15 -0.63 9.47
CA LEU A 32 -9.96 0.17 10.66
C LEU A 32 -9.50 1.59 10.27
N ASP A 33 -9.85 2.56 11.07
CA ASP A 33 -9.42 3.95 10.95
C ASP A 33 -8.19 4.28 11.82
N HIS A 34 -7.62 3.26 12.45
CA HIS A 34 -6.50 3.40 13.37
C HIS A 34 -5.59 2.16 13.33
N ILE A 35 -4.40 2.30 13.90
CA ILE A 35 -3.44 1.23 14.08
C ILE A 35 -3.77 0.52 15.39
N ASP A 36 -4.28 -0.69 15.31
CA ASP A 36 -4.46 -1.56 16.48
C ASP A 36 -3.18 -2.31 16.83
N ASP A 37 -3.22 -3.11 17.89
CA ASP A 37 -2.05 -3.85 18.36
C ASP A 37 -1.57 -4.90 17.36
N PHE A 38 -2.49 -5.51 16.61
CA PHE A 38 -2.15 -6.48 15.58
C PHE A 38 -1.43 -5.81 14.39
N ILE A 39 -1.95 -4.70 13.90
CA ILE A 39 -1.35 -3.91 12.81
C ILE A 39 0.00 -3.37 13.25
N ARG A 40 0.14 -2.91 14.51
CA ARG A 40 1.41 -2.45 15.07
C ARG A 40 2.48 -3.53 14.99
N VAL A 41 2.20 -4.74 15.44
CA VAL A 41 3.15 -5.86 15.42
C VAL A 41 3.56 -6.19 13.98
N TRP A 42 2.62 -6.14 13.05
CA TRP A 42 2.87 -6.37 11.64
C TRP A 42 3.82 -5.32 11.05
N ILE A 43 3.57 -4.05 11.32
CA ILE A 43 4.42 -2.95 10.86
C ILE A 43 5.83 -3.06 11.45
N GLU A 44 5.93 -3.29 12.76
CA GLU A 44 7.22 -3.37 13.46
C GLU A 44 8.09 -4.56 13.02
N ARG A 45 7.48 -5.58 12.45
CA ARG A 45 8.19 -6.76 11.91
C ARG A 45 8.47 -6.68 10.41
N SER A 46 7.94 -5.69 9.74
CA SER A 46 8.12 -5.57 8.29
C SER A 46 9.48 -4.94 7.96
N PRO A 47 10.30 -5.59 7.12
CA PRO A 47 11.54 -5.02 6.58
C PRO A 47 11.30 -4.22 5.30
N PHE A 48 10.05 -4.01 4.91
CA PHE A 48 9.69 -3.43 3.63
C PHE A 48 8.45 -2.57 3.73
N VAL A 49 8.47 -1.43 3.05
CA VAL A 49 7.31 -0.58 2.84
C VAL A 49 7.28 -0.06 1.41
N SER A 50 6.12 -0.03 0.81
CA SER A 50 5.88 0.70 -0.43
C SER A 50 5.04 1.94 -0.15
N ILE A 51 5.42 3.07 -0.72
CA ILE A 51 4.71 4.33 -0.56
C ILE A 51 4.18 4.74 -1.93
N ALA A 52 2.86 4.75 -2.08
CA ALA A 52 2.19 5.24 -3.27
C ALA A 52 1.74 6.68 -3.06
N THR A 53 2.04 7.53 -4.01
CA THR A 53 1.68 8.95 -4.01
C THR A 53 1.20 9.36 -5.40
N HIS A 54 0.64 10.55 -5.52
CA HIS A 54 0.31 11.12 -6.83
C HIS A 54 0.66 12.61 -6.87
N ASP A 55 0.87 13.12 -8.06
CA ASP A 55 1.07 14.56 -8.27
C ASP A 55 -0.27 15.29 -8.45
N ALA A 56 -0.19 16.61 -8.66
CA ALA A 56 -1.39 17.44 -8.84
C ALA A 56 -2.18 17.10 -10.12
N GLN A 57 -1.55 16.41 -11.08
CA GLN A 57 -2.17 15.95 -12.32
C GLN A 57 -2.72 14.50 -12.23
N GLY A 58 -2.61 13.87 -11.05
CA GLY A 58 -3.09 12.51 -10.83
C GLY A 58 -2.14 11.42 -11.32
N ARG A 59 -0.90 11.75 -11.70
CA ARG A 59 0.10 10.74 -12.05
C ARG A 59 0.60 10.05 -10.79
N VAL A 60 0.51 8.74 -10.76
CA VAL A 60 0.82 7.92 -9.59
C VAL A 60 2.29 7.47 -9.63
N ASP A 61 2.93 7.53 -8.48
CA ASP A 61 4.26 6.98 -8.22
C ASP A 61 4.22 6.00 -7.05
N VAL A 62 5.03 4.95 -7.12
CA VAL A 62 5.20 3.97 -6.05
C VAL A 62 6.68 3.83 -5.72
N ALA A 63 7.06 4.18 -4.50
CA ALA A 63 8.42 4.09 -4.02
C ALA A 63 8.58 2.93 -3.03
N PRO A 64 9.35 1.89 -3.37
CA PRO A 64 9.71 0.83 -2.44
C PRO A 64 10.82 1.31 -1.50
N LYS A 65 10.72 0.95 -0.23
CA LYS A 65 11.77 1.17 0.78
C LYS A 65 12.00 -0.10 1.58
N GLY A 66 13.27 -0.50 1.68
CA GLY A 66 13.70 -1.64 2.47
C GLY A 66 14.75 -1.21 3.50
N ASP A 67 14.66 -1.76 4.70
CA ASP A 67 15.60 -1.53 5.80
C ASP A 67 15.41 -2.68 6.81
N PRO A 68 16.28 -2.86 7.80
CA PRO A 68 16.04 -3.84 8.85
C PRO A 68 14.67 -3.67 9.50
N ALA A 69 14.02 -4.78 9.85
CA ALA A 69 12.69 -4.77 10.46
C ALA A 69 12.61 -3.82 11.65
N GLY A 70 11.50 -3.07 11.75
CA GLY A 70 11.32 -2.05 12.78
C GLY A 70 11.76 -0.64 12.36
N PHE A 71 12.16 -0.44 11.11
CA PHE A 71 12.51 0.90 10.62
C PHE A 71 11.30 1.83 10.49
N VAL A 72 10.12 1.29 10.21
CA VAL A 72 8.86 2.04 10.30
C VAL A 72 8.38 1.99 11.73
N ARG A 73 8.26 3.14 12.38
CA ARG A 73 7.85 3.22 13.77
C ARG A 73 6.41 3.69 13.92
N VAL A 74 5.67 2.99 14.76
CA VAL A 74 4.34 3.41 15.18
C VAL A 74 4.49 4.38 16.34
N LEU A 75 4.14 5.65 16.14
CA LEU A 75 4.22 6.69 17.17
C LEU A 75 2.99 6.66 18.08
N ASP A 76 1.82 6.47 17.49
CA ASP A 76 0.54 6.31 18.16
C ASP A 76 -0.47 5.64 17.22
N ARG A 77 -1.74 5.64 17.59
CA ARG A 77 -2.80 4.96 16.81
C ARG A 77 -3.03 5.54 15.41
N HIS A 78 -2.53 6.74 15.13
CA HIS A 78 -2.79 7.45 13.87
C HIS A 78 -1.53 7.97 13.19
N ARG A 79 -0.35 7.76 13.77
CA ARG A 79 0.89 8.29 13.23
C ARG A 79 1.98 7.24 13.11
N LEU A 80 2.65 7.27 11.99
CA LEU A 80 3.85 6.49 11.68
C LEU A 80 5.03 7.41 11.42
N ALA A 81 6.22 6.94 11.70
CA ALA A 81 7.46 7.58 11.28
C ALA A 81 8.25 6.64 10.38
N ILE A 82 8.60 7.12 9.21
CA ILE A 82 9.44 6.41 8.24
C ILE A 82 10.72 7.23 8.10
N PRO A 83 11.91 6.65 8.36
CA PRO A 83 13.15 7.38 8.23
C PRO A 83 13.43 7.69 6.77
N ASP A 84 13.91 8.90 6.52
CA ASP A 84 14.52 9.26 5.25
C ASP A 84 15.99 8.82 5.24
N ARG A 85 16.32 7.97 4.28
CA ARG A 85 17.69 7.47 4.11
C ARG A 85 18.34 8.13 2.89
N PRO A 86 19.65 8.39 2.92
CA PRO A 86 20.37 8.78 1.72
C PRO A 86 20.13 7.74 0.61
N GLY A 87 19.83 8.20 -0.58
CA GLY A 87 19.47 7.34 -1.71
C GLY A 87 19.86 7.96 -3.04
N ASN A 88 19.11 7.62 -4.07
CA ASN A 88 19.37 8.00 -5.46
C ASN A 88 19.03 9.46 -5.81
N HIS A 89 18.80 10.32 -4.83
CA HIS A 89 18.38 11.72 -5.00
C HIS A 89 17.02 11.89 -5.71
N CYS A 90 16.19 10.86 -5.69
CA CYS A 90 14.84 10.90 -6.25
C CYS A 90 13.85 11.34 -5.18
N PHE A 91 13.27 12.52 -5.35
CA PHE A 91 12.40 13.15 -4.35
C PHE A 91 10.91 13.19 -4.76
N ASP A 92 10.50 12.39 -5.74
CA ASP A 92 9.13 12.42 -6.27
C ASP A 92 8.08 12.14 -5.19
N THR A 93 8.35 11.21 -4.29
CA THR A 93 7.47 10.90 -3.16
C THR A 93 7.24 12.13 -2.28
N PHE A 94 8.30 12.84 -1.90
CA PHE A 94 8.20 14.04 -1.05
C PHE A 94 7.50 15.18 -1.78
N THR A 95 7.84 15.39 -3.04
CA THR A 95 7.20 16.41 -3.88
C THR A 95 5.70 16.16 -3.99
N ASN A 96 5.29 14.92 -4.23
CA ASN A 96 3.89 14.53 -4.31
C ASN A 96 3.16 14.72 -2.98
N ILE A 97 3.75 14.31 -1.87
CA ILE A 97 3.17 14.49 -0.53
C ILE A 97 2.98 15.96 -0.20
N LEU A 98 3.96 16.80 -0.51
CA LEU A 98 3.86 18.24 -0.30
C LEU A 98 2.76 18.87 -1.15
N ALA A 99 2.58 18.41 -2.38
CA ALA A 99 1.58 18.93 -3.30
C ALA A 99 0.16 18.49 -2.98
N THR A 100 -0.03 17.21 -2.62
CA THR A 100 -1.37 16.60 -2.50
C THR A 100 -1.73 16.18 -1.08
N ARG A 101 -0.76 16.01 -0.19
CA ARG A 101 -0.91 15.48 1.16
C ARG A 101 -1.61 14.10 1.21
N ALA A 102 -1.50 13.34 0.13
CA ALA A 102 -2.12 12.04 -0.01
C ALA A 102 -1.07 10.96 -0.27
N TYR A 103 -1.23 9.83 0.40
CA TYR A 103 -0.36 8.67 0.22
C TYR A 103 -1.09 7.38 0.61
N ARG A 104 -0.55 6.26 0.15
CA ARG A 104 -0.92 4.90 0.59
C ARG A 104 0.34 4.16 0.96
N LEU A 105 0.27 3.38 2.03
CA LEU A 105 1.37 2.54 2.48
C LEU A 105 0.98 1.08 2.37
N GLY A 106 1.91 0.27 1.87
CA GLY A 106 1.82 -1.17 1.90
C GLY A 106 3.05 -1.73 2.62
N THR A 107 2.85 -2.66 3.54
CA THR A 107 3.94 -3.35 4.22
C THR A 107 4.02 -4.79 3.75
N GLY A 108 5.25 -5.32 3.62
CA GLY A 108 5.47 -6.71 3.26
C GLY A 108 5.60 -7.59 4.49
N SER A 109 5.09 -8.83 4.38
CA SER A 109 5.37 -9.84 5.40
C SER A 109 6.83 -10.28 5.33
N PRO A 110 7.51 -10.44 6.46
CA PRO A 110 8.78 -11.13 6.51
C PRO A 110 8.57 -12.65 6.33
N VAL A 111 8.09 -13.07 5.17
CA VAL A 111 8.12 -14.49 4.82
C VAL A 111 9.58 -14.83 4.61
N GLN A 112 10.24 -15.27 5.68
CA GLN A 112 11.49 -15.98 5.54
C GLN A 112 11.19 -17.28 4.80
N ARG A 113 11.33 -17.27 3.49
CA ARG A 113 11.59 -18.51 2.78
C ARG A 113 12.97 -18.97 3.24
N ARG A 114 13.00 -19.86 4.19
CA ARG A 114 14.20 -20.68 4.42
C ARG A 114 14.35 -21.53 3.17
N TYR A 115 15.17 -21.08 2.26
CA TYR A 115 15.71 -22.00 1.27
C TYR A 115 16.65 -22.91 2.06
N ALA A 116 16.21 -24.15 2.28
CA ALA A 116 17.12 -25.19 2.73
C ALA A 116 18.16 -25.35 1.62
N THR A 117 19.36 -24.99 1.94
CA THR A 117 20.54 -25.34 1.14
C THR A 117 20.80 -26.83 1.26
#